data_956c9ce43868d668564a3b9adbdcb5a0
#
_entry.id   956c9ce43868d668564a3b9adbdcb5a0
#
_cell.length_a   1.000
_cell.length_b   1.000
_cell.length_c   1.000
_cell.angle_alpha   90.00
_cell.angle_beta   90.00
_cell.angle_gamma   90.00
#
_symmetry.space_group_name_H-M   'P 1'
#
loop_
_entity.id
_entity.type
_entity.pdbx_description
1 polymer ?
#
loop_
_entity_poly.entity_id
_entity_poly.type
_entity_poly.pdbx_seq_one_letter_code
_entity_poly.pdbx_strand_id
1 'polypeptide(L)'
;MAVEQYADNLDSMAGVEFYSGILCAGFVNAHSHIELSYLRDAIAEGEGFASFAESIGRVRGNFSEEERLSAIEEADKAMWQEGVDAVGDIVNGATSFTTKATSPIHYHNFVEVFGLRECNLERQRTLLKYPNTSLTPHSIYSVPNAPFREVCGADTDKPLSIHFLESPAEKELYRGCGSLHEWYSRVGFECDFLHYNSPAERIVKCVPSDRSVLLVHNCEIATGDITMVLNHFKAPVYWVLCPRSNSYISHIEPRAVELLRRYDRNINICIGTDSLASNWSLSMVEELKMFHDIPLAELLQWATINGAKALGIDDKYGTIEDGKHSGVVNITGVNLENFTLTPQSKAQRVL
;
A
#
# COMPACT_ATOMS: atom_id res chain seq x y z
N MET A 1 27.50 0.58 -8.24
CA MET A 1 27.56 2.04 -8.53
C MET A 1 28.09 2.72 -7.29
N ALA A 2 29.18 3.48 -7.37
CA ALA A 2 29.69 4.24 -6.24
C ALA A 2 29.03 5.63 -6.26
N VAL A 3 28.50 6.08 -5.13
CA VAL A 3 28.05 7.45 -4.95
C VAL A 3 29.16 8.19 -4.23
N GLU A 4 29.84 9.07 -4.94
CA GLU A 4 30.92 9.88 -4.39
C GLU A 4 30.49 11.35 -4.39
N GLN A 5 30.89 12.08 -3.35
CA GLN A 5 30.65 13.51 -3.26
C GLN A 5 31.86 14.24 -3.88
N TYR A 6 31.68 14.84 -5.06
CA TYR A 6 32.68 15.61 -5.74
C TYR A 6 32.49 17.11 -5.48
N ALA A 7 33.50 17.76 -4.97
CA ALA A 7 33.43 19.19 -4.70
C ALA A 7 33.99 20.06 -5.87
N ASP A 8 35.00 19.61 -6.61
CA ASP A 8 35.66 20.42 -7.64
C ASP A 8 36.23 19.58 -8.79
N ASN A 9 36.00 19.98 -10.06
CA ASN A 9 36.50 19.42 -11.34
C ASN A 9 35.63 18.39 -12.06
N LEU A 10 34.34 18.61 -12.12
CA LEU A 10 33.41 17.75 -12.86
C LEU A 10 33.56 17.83 -14.39
N ASP A 11 34.08 18.96 -14.92
CA ASP A 11 34.22 19.21 -16.37
C ASP A 11 35.25 18.31 -17.09
N SER A 12 36.04 17.54 -16.35
CA SER A 12 37.12 16.71 -16.89
C SER A 12 36.81 15.19 -16.89
N MET A 13 35.66 14.77 -16.39
CA MET A 13 35.30 13.34 -16.26
C MET A 13 34.50 12.87 -17.48
N ALA A 14 35.12 12.08 -18.36
CA ALA A 14 34.41 11.44 -19.47
C ALA A 14 33.42 10.41 -18.96
N GLY A 15 32.17 10.47 -19.46
CA GLY A 15 31.10 9.52 -19.10
C GLY A 15 30.31 9.88 -17.84
N VAL A 16 30.41 11.13 -17.35
CA VAL A 16 29.56 11.64 -16.25
C VAL A 16 28.27 12.23 -16.85
N GLU A 17 27.13 11.81 -16.31
CA GLU A 17 25.83 12.39 -16.59
C GLU A 17 25.36 13.24 -15.42
N PHE A 18 24.80 14.41 -15.72
CA PHE A 18 24.32 15.36 -14.72
C PHE A 18 22.80 15.39 -14.70
N TYR A 19 22.23 15.27 -13.51
CA TYR A 19 20.80 15.37 -13.26
C TYR A 19 20.50 16.52 -12.32
N SER A 20 19.56 17.39 -12.70
CA SER A 20 19.04 18.43 -11.81
C SER A 20 17.92 17.84 -10.95
N GLY A 21 18.00 18.04 -9.63
CA GLY A 21 17.00 17.51 -8.70
C GLY A 21 17.62 16.69 -7.57
N ILE A 22 16.89 15.71 -7.11
CA ILE A 22 17.32 14.79 -6.06
C ILE A 22 17.37 13.37 -6.62
N LEU A 23 18.50 12.70 -6.47
CA LEU A 23 18.64 11.27 -6.77
C LEU A 23 18.34 10.45 -5.52
N CYS A 24 17.49 9.43 -5.68
CA CYS A 24 17.20 8.45 -4.63
C CYS A 24 17.14 7.03 -5.21
N ALA A 25 17.05 6.04 -4.33
CA ALA A 25 16.77 4.67 -4.72
C ALA A 25 15.37 4.56 -5.35
N GLY A 26 15.17 3.55 -6.17
CA GLY A 26 13.86 3.24 -6.71
C GLY A 26 12.82 3.02 -5.62
N PHE A 27 11.60 3.46 -5.90
CA PHE A 27 10.49 3.43 -4.95
C PHE A 27 10.01 2.00 -4.69
N VAL A 28 9.51 1.79 -3.48
CA VAL A 28 8.77 0.58 -3.10
C VAL A 28 7.36 0.98 -2.70
N ASN A 29 6.41 0.69 -3.58
CA ASN A 29 4.99 0.88 -3.32
C ASN A 29 4.49 -0.25 -2.41
N ALA A 30 4.28 0.03 -1.13
CA ALA A 30 3.98 -1.01 -0.14
C ALA A 30 2.54 -1.56 -0.25
N HIS A 31 1.64 -0.91 -0.99
CA HIS A 31 0.26 -1.35 -1.18
C HIS A 31 -0.34 -0.80 -2.48
N SER A 32 -0.74 -1.70 -3.34
CA SER A 32 -1.44 -1.39 -4.59
C SER A 32 -2.44 -2.49 -4.96
N HIS A 33 -3.40 -2.15 -5.83
CA HIS A 33 -4.32 -3.09 -6.48
C HIS A 33 -4.23 -2.87 -8.00
N ILE A 34 -3.14 -3.29 -8.62
CA ILE A 34 -2.93 -3.07 -10.06
C ILE A 34 -4.04 -3.68 -10.90
N GLU A 35 -4.65 -4.78 -10.43
CA GLU A 35 -5.75 -5.44 -11.14
C GLU A 35 -7.03 -4.60 -11.25
N LEU A 36 -7.15 -3.51 -10.48
CA LEU A 36 -8.27 -2.57 -10.53
C LEU A 36 -7.98 -1.34 -11.42
N SER A 37 -6.87 -1.32 -12.15
CA SER A 37 -6.46 -0.18 -12.99
C SER A 37 -7.49 0.18 -14.07
N TYR A 38 -8.29 -0.77 -14.54
CA TYR A 38 -9.38 -0.55 -15.49
C TYR A 38 -10.56 0.26 -14.91
N LEU A 39 -10.61 0.47 -13.60
CA LEU A 39 -11.64 1.28 -12.93
C LEU A 39 -11.24 2.75 -12.79
N ARG A 40 -10.17 3.19 -13.41
CA ARG A 40 -9.81 4.61 -13.45
C ARG A 40 -11.00 5.46 -13.91
N ASP A 41 -11.32 6.49 -13.14
CA ASP A 41 -12.43 7.42 -13.39
C ASP A 41 -13.83 6.79 -13.46
N ALA A 42 -13.96 5.51 -13.08
CA ALA A 42 -15.24 4.79 -13.14
C ALA A 42 -16.09 4.95 -11.86
N ILE A 43 -15.50 5.43 -10.79
CA ILE A 43 -16.14 5.63 -9.48
C ILE A 43 -16.00 7.09 -9.08
N ALA A 44 -17.11 7.70 -8.61
CA ALA A 44 -17.13 9.10 -8.22
C ALA A 44 -16.31 9.35 -6.94
N GLU A 45 -15.65 10.52 -6.90
CA GLU A 45 -14.88 10.98 -5.74
C GLU A 45 -15.79 11.45 -4.60
N GLY A 46 -15.32 11.30 -3.35
CA GLY A 46 -15.88 11.96 -2.17
C GLY A 46 -17.20 11.41 -1.66
N GLU A 47 -17.70 10.30 -2.20
CA GLU A 47 -18.97 9.72 -1.78
C GLU A 47 -18.88 8.85 -0.51
N GLY A 48 -17.68 8.71 0.04
CA GLY A 48 -17.41 7.95 1.25
C GLY A 48 -17.26 6.45 1.01
N PHE A 49 -16.70 5.78 2.01
CA PHE A 49 -16.21 4.41 1.93
C PHE A 49 -17.30 3.38 1.55
N ALA A 50 -18.48 3.43 2.17
CA ALA A 50 -19.54 2.44 1.90
C ALA A 50 -20.05 2.55 0.45
N SER A 51 -20.22 3.78 -0.07
CA SER A 51 -20.63 4.04 -1.46
C SER A 51 -19.56 3.58 -2.45
N PHE A 52 -18.30 3.84 -2.15
CA PHE A 52 -17.16 3.37 -2.95
C PHE A 52 -17.14 1.84 -3.06
N ALA A 53 -17.21 1.12 -1.93
CA ALA A 53 -17.20 -0.34 -1.90
C ALA A 53 -18.38 -0.96 -2.66
N GLU A 54 -19.58 -0.39 -2.53
CA GLU A 54 -20.77 -0.81 -3.29
C GLU A 54 -20.61 -0.54 -4.79
N SER A 55 -20.00 0.60 -5.15
CA SER A 55 -19.78 0.99 -6.54
C SER A 55 -18.79 0.09 -7.27
N ILE A 56 -17.69 -0.34 -6.63
CA ILE A 56 -16.78 -1.35 -7.20
C ILE A 56 -17.58 -2.60 -7.61
N GLY A 57 -18.43 -3.11 -6.71
CA GLY A 57 -19.25 -4.28 -6.99
C GLY A 57 -20.16 -4.13 -8.21
N ARG A 58 -20.70 -2.92 -8.41
CA ARG A 58 -21.62 -2.57 -9.49
C ARG A 58 -20.95 -2.41 -10.85
N VAL A 59 -19.76 -1.76 -10.89
CA VAL A 59 -19.12 -1.38 -12.16
C VAL A 59 -18.10 -2.37 -12.68
N ARG A 60 -17.50 -3.18 -11.83
CA ARG A 60 -16.41 -4.11 -12.22
C ARG A 60 -16.77 -5.10 -13.31
N GLY A 61 -18.07 -5.43 -13.47
CA GLY A 61 -18.57 -6.34 -14.50
C GLY A 61 -18.69 -5.74 -15.90
N ASN A 62 -18.52 -4.41 -16.05
CA ASN A 62 -18.75 -3.70 -17.30
C ASN A 62 -17.56 -3.71 -18.27
N PHE A 63 -16.44 -4.32 -17.88
CA PHE A 63 -15.18 -4.29 -18.62
C PHE A 63 -14.81 -5.70 -19.08
N SER A 64 -14.34 -5.81 -20.32
CA SER A 64 -13.82 -7.04 -20.92
C SER A 64 -12.47 -7.44 -20.27
N GLU A 65 -12.06 -8.67 -20.48
CA GLU A 65 -10.74 -9.14 -20.02
C GLU A 65 -9.59 -8.40 -20.74
N GLU A 66 -9.76 -8.07 -22.00
CA GLU A 66 -8.78 -7.31 -22.80
C GLU A 66 -8.59 -5.89 -22.25
N GLU A 67 -9.67 -5.17 -21.94
CA GLU A 67 -9.60 -3.84 -21.31
C GLU A 67 -8.91 -3.88 -19.93
N ARG A 68 -9.18 -4.92 -19.14
CA ARG A 68 -8.52 -5.10 -17.84
C ARG A 68 -7.02 -5.35 -18.00
N LEU A 69 -6.63 -6.21 -18.92
CA LEU A 69 -5.22 -6.53 -19.17
C LEU A 69 -4.47 -5.31 -19.69
N SER A 70 -5.02 -4.59 -20.67
CA SER A 70 -4.43 -3.34 -21.19
C SER A 70 -4.21 -2.30 -20.10
N ALA A 71 -5.20 -2.11 -19.22
CA ALA A 71 -5.08 -1.16 -18.11
C ALA A 71 -4.00 -1.56 -17.09
N ILE A 72 -3.82 -2.87 -16.83
CA ILE A 72 -2.77 -3.39 -15.97
C ILE A 72 -1.39 -3.13 -16.60
N GLU A 73 -1.22 -3.40 -17.90
CA GLU A 73 0.03 -3.18 -18.62
C GLU A 73 0.43 -1.70 -18.64
N GLU A 74 -0.55 -0.80 -18.86
CA GLU A 74 -0.33 0.64 -18.82
C GLU A 74 0.09 1.11 -17.42
N ALA A 75 -0.55 0.61 -16.38
CA ALA A 75 -0.24 0.96 -14.99
C ALA A 75 1.14 0.44 -14.57
N ASP A 76 1.49 -0.80 -14.91
CA ASP A 76 2.82 -1.37 -14.69
C ASP A 76 3.91 -0.53 -15.34
N LYS A 77 3.74 -0.21 -16.62
CA LYS A 77 4.68 0.63 -17.38
C LYS A 77 4.83 2.02 -16.78
N ALA A 78 3.73 2.65 -16.36
CA ALA A 78 3.75 3.98 -15.76
C ALA A 78 4.51 3.97 -14.42
N MET A 79 4.24 3.00 -13.56
CA MET A 79 4.97 2.84 -12.29
C MET A 79 6.47 2.63 -12.53
N TRP A 80 6.84 1.77 -13.48
CA TRP A 80 8.26 1.56 -13.82
C TRP A 80 8.94 2.84 -14.28
N GLN A 81 8.31 3.60 -15.17
CA GLN A 81 8.85 4.84 -15.70
C GLN A 81 9.05 5.91 -14.62
N GLU A 82 8.17 5.95 -13.63
CA GLU A 82 8.28 6.84 -12.47
C GLU A 82 9.25 6.34 -11.39
N GLY A 83 9.87 5.18 -11.60
CA GLY A 83 10.93 4.68 -10.74
C GLY A 83 10.50 3.72 -9.65
N VAL A 84 9.36 3.06 -9.77
CA VAL A 84 8.95 1.99 -8.83
C VAL A 84 9.75 0.72 -9.13
N ASP A 85 10.47 0.21 -8.15
CA ASP A 85 11.26 -1.03 -8.24
C ASP A 85 10.49 -2.24 -7.72
N ALA A 86 9.65 -2.03 -6.72
CA ALA A 86 8.89 -3.13 -6.10
C ALA A 86 7.50 -2.68 -5.65
N VAL A 87 6.57 -3.62 -5.63
CA VAL A 87 5.16 -3.39 -5.26
C VAL A 87 4.67 -4.53 -4.37
N GLY A 88 4.05 -4.18 -3.24
CA GLY A 88 3.17 -5.04 -2.49
C GLY A 88 1.77 -4.97 -3.09
N ASP A 89 1.43 -5.90 -3.96
CA ASP A 89 0.20 -5.85 -4.74
C ASP A 89 -0.87 -6.81 -4.25
N ILE A 90 -2.08 -6.32 -4.10
CA ILE A 90 -3.25 -7.10 -3.70
C ILE A 90 -3.83 -7.82 -4.93
N VAL A 91 -4.07 -9.11 -4.79
CA VAL A 91 -4.48 -9.98 -5.90
C VAL A 91 -5.76 -10.72 -5.58
N ASN A 92 -6.74 -10.61 -6.45
CA ASN A 92 -8.04 -11.31 -6.36
C ASN A 92 -8.26 -12.31 -7.49
N GLY A 93 -7.46 -12.24 -8.56
CA GLY A 93 -7.55 -13.09 -9.75
C GLY A 93 -6.21 -13.37 -10.39
N ALA A 94 -6.23 -14.07 -11.53
CA ALA A 94 -5.01 -14.47 -12.22
C ALA A 94 -4.55 -13.47 -13.30
N THR A 95 -5.37 -12.49 -13.66
CA THR A 95 -5.17 -11.63 -14.83
C THR A 95 -3.86 -10.85 -14.79
N SER A 96 -3.51 -10.30 -13.61
CA SER A 96 -2.29 -9.48 -13.48
C SER A 96 -0.97 -10.28 -13.58
N PHE A 97 -0.99 -11.58 -13.36
CA PHE A 97 0.24 -12.39 -13.40
C PHE A 97 0.89 -12.48 -14.77
N THR A 98 0.14 -12.31 -15.85
CA THR A 98 0.70 -12.28 -17.20
C THR A 98 1.63 -11.09 -17.37
N THR A 99 1.19 -9.89 -17.01
CA THR A 99 2.00 -8.67 -17.03
C THR A 99 3.17 -8.77 -16.06
N LYS A 100 2.90 -9.19 -14.81
CA LYS A 100 3.94 -9.33 -13.77
C LYS A 100 5.07 -10.28 -14.12
N ALA A 101 4.79 -11.33 -14.91
CA ALA A 101 5.80 -12.30 -15.34
C ALA A 101 6.88 -11.70 -16.27
N THR A 102 6.59 -10.59 -16.93
CA THR A 102 7.49 -9.90 -17.86
C THR A 102 7.89 -8.50 -17.37
N SER A 103 7.28 -8.03 -16.30
CA SER A 103 7.58 -6.73 -15.69
C SER A 103 8.97 -6.72 -15.08
N PRO A 104 9.71 -5.61 -15.19
CA PRO A 104 10.94 -5.39 -14.44
C PRO A 104 10.69 -5.06 -12.96
N ILE A 105 9.45 -4.74 -12.59
CA ILE A 105 9.05 -4.46 -11.21
C ILE A 105 8.99 -5.77 -10.42
N HIS A 106 9.56 -5.78 -9.22
CA HIS A 106 9.41 -6.89 -8.28
C HIS A 106 8.05 -6.83 -7.59
N TYR A 107 7.20 -7.83 -7.82
CA TYR A 107 5.89 -7.94 -7.15
C TYR A 107 5.92 -8.94 -6.00
N HIS A 108 5.54 -8.50 -4.79
CA HIS A 108 5.03 -9.38 -3.75
C HIS A 108 3.50 -9.39 -3.83
N ASN A 109 2.91 -10.56 -4.10
CA ASN A 109 1.48 -10.68 -4.36
C ASN A 109 0.74 -11.13 -3.09
N PHE A 110 -0.01 -10.24 -2.49
CA PHE A 110 -0.91 -10.54 -1.38
C PHE A 110 -2.23 -11.06 -1.93
N VAL A 111 -2.39 -12.38 -1.95
CA VAL A 111 -3.61 -13.05 -2.42
C VAL A 111 -4.70 -12.87 -1.37
N GLU A 112 -5.71 -12.09 -1.70
CA GLU A 112 -6.66 -11.53 -0.78
C GLU A 112 -7.86 -12.43 -0.49
N VAL A 113 -8.08 -12.73 0.78
CA VAL A 113 -9.22 -13.52 1.27
C VAL A 113 -10.30 -12.61 1.83
N PHE A 114 -11.53 -12.74 1.32
CA PHE A 114 -12.71 -11.99 1.76
C PHE A 114 -14.02 -12.74 1.50
N GLY A 115 -15.13 -12.17 1.94
CA GLY A 115 -16.49 -12.64 1.68
C GLY A 115 -17.23 -13.07 2.94
N LEU A 116 -18.28 -12.33 3.29
CA LEU A 116 -19.10 -12.58 4.50
C LEU A 116 -20.18 -13.64 4.30
N ARG A 117 -20.67 -13.85 3.06
CA ARG A 117 -21.60 -14.95 2.73
C ARG A 117 -20.85 -16.21 2.33
N GLU A 118 -19.92 -16.05 1.42
CA GLU A 118 -19.10 -17.11 0.88
C GLU A 118 -17.66 -16.62 0.85
N CYS A 119 -16.86 -17.16 1.76
CA CYS A 119 -15.45 -16.82 1.84
C CYS A 119 -14.70 -17.46 0.68
N ASN A 120 -13.91 -16.68 -0.04
CA ASN A 120 -13.18 -17.11 -1.22
C ASN A 120 -11.89 -17.90 -0.92
N LEU A 121 -11.60 -18.26 0.32
CA LEU A 121 -10.33 -18.84 0.77
C LEU A 121 -9.84 -20.00 -0.12
N GLU A 122 -10.69 -20.99 -0.38
CA GLU A 122 -10.29 -22.16 -1.18
C GLU A 122 -9.94 -21.80 -2.64
N ARG A 123 -10.70 -20.86 -3.21
CA ARG A 123 -10.39 -20.30 -4.54
C ARG A 123 -9.04 -19.59 -4.53
N GLN A 124 -8.77 -18.77 -3.53
CA GLN A 124 -7.54 -17.99 -3.43
C GLN A 124 -6.30 -18.85 -3.24
N ARG A 125 -6.41 -19.99 -2.56
CA ARG A 125 -5.31 -20.96 -2.44
C ARG A 125 -4.79 -21.43 -3.80
N THR A 126 -5.62 -21.46 -4.84
CA THR A 126 -5.20 -21.85 -6.19
C THR A 126 -4.22 -20.85 -6.83
N LEU A 127 -4.16 -19.62 -6.33
CA LEU A 127 -3.25 -18.57 -6.82
C LEU A 127 -1.85 -18.68 -6.19
N LEU A 128 -1.66 -19.44 -5.11
CA LEU A 128 -0.35 -19.64 -4.47
C LEU A 128 0.67 -20.36 -5.37
N LYS A 129 0.24 -20.91 -6.49
CA LYS A 129 1.14 -21.48 -7.53
C LYS A 129 1.99 -20.42 -8.25
N TYR A 130 1.59 -19.15 -8.20
CA TYR A 130 2.36 -18.07 -8.82
C TYR A 130 3.51 -17.61 -7.89
N PRO A 131 4.60 -17.08 -8.45
CA PRO A 131 5.78 -16.69 -7.66
C PRO A 131 5.46 -15.51 -6.73
N ASN A 132 6.19 -15.44 -5.63
CA ASN A 132 6.13 -14.35 -4.64
C ASN A 132 4.70 -14.07 -4.14
N THR A 133 3.92 -15.12 -3.89
CA THR A 133 2.55 -15.02 -3.39
C THR A 133 2.45 -15.44 -1.92
N SER A 134 1.55 -14.79 -1.19
CA SER A 134 1.10 -15.20 0.14
C SER A 134 -0.38 -14.87 0.34
N LEU A 135 -1.07 -15.63 1.19
CA LEU A 135 -2.44 -15.29 1.57
C LEU A 135 -2.45 -14.12 2.54
N THR A 136 -3.43 -13.24 2.38
CA THR A 136 -3.72 -12.17 3.33
C THR A 136 -5.23 -12.02 3.53
N PRO A 137 -5.74 -11.70 4.73
CA PRO A 137 -7.13 -11.30 4.87
C PRO A 137 -7.30 -9.86 4.35
N HIS A 138 -8.35 -9.59 3.58
CA HIS A 138 -8.65 -8.26 3.06
C HIS A 138 -8.66 -7.20 4.16
N SER A 139 -9.51 -7.39 5.15
CA SER A 139 -9.74 -6.39 6.21
C SER A 139 -10.34 -7.01 7.46
N ILE A 140 -10.42 -6.18 8.49
CA ILE A 140 -11.08 -6.54 9.75
C ILE A 140 -12.62 -6.49 9.68
N TYR A 141 -13.20 -6.08 8.57
CA TYR A 141 -14.65 -5.93 8.40
C TYR A 141 -15.26 -6.83 7.32
N SER A 142 -14.46 -7.49 6.49
CA SER A 142 -14.94 -8.23 5.31
C SER A 142 -14.67 -9.74 5.33
N VAL A 143 -13.98 -10.25 6.34
CA VAL A 143 -13.58 -11.66 6.47
C VAL A 143 -14.23 -12.28 7.71
N PRO A 144 -14.91 -13.43 7.62
CA PRO A 144 -15.40 -14.16 8.79
C PRO A 144 -14.27 -14.57 9.73
N ASN A 145 -14.58 -14.82 11.00
CA ASN A 145 -13.56 -15.00 12.04
C ASN A 145 -12.67 -16.24 11.85
N ALA A 146 -13.26 -17.37 11.44
CA ALA A 146 -12.51 -18.61 11.25
C ALA A 146 -11.50 -18.48 10.09
N PRO A 147 -11.86 -18.11 8.84
CA PRO A 147 -10.89 -17.92 7.77
C PRO A 147 -9.89 -16.79 8.05
N PHE A 148 -10.29 -15.73 8.76
CA PHE A 148 -9.35 -14.68 9.18
C PHE A 148 -8.22 -15.24 10.02
N ARG A 149 -8.54 -16.02 11.08
CA ARG A 149 -7.54 -16.66 11.95
C ARG A 149 -6.68 -17.68 11.19
N GLU A 150 -7.29 -18.46 10.30
CA GLU A 150 -6.60 -19.46 9.50
C GLU A 150 -5.54 -18.79 8.61
N VAL A 151 -5.90 -17.74 7.88
CA VAL A 151 -4.97 -16.98 7.02
C VAL A 151 -3.88 -16.30 7.83
N CYS A 152 -4.23 -15.70 8.98
CA CYS A 152 -3.25 -15.06 9.85
C CYS A 152 -2.25 -16.06 10.46
N GLY A 153 -2.64 -17.31 10.68
CA GLY A 153 -1.78 -18.36 11.21
C GLY A 153 -0.99 -19.14 10.16
N ALA A 154 -1.31 -18.99 8.85
CA ALA A 154 -0.61 -19.66 7.77
C ALA A 154 0.65 -18.87 7.34
N ASP A 155 1.64 -19.55 6.73
CA ASP A 155 2.84 -18.93 6.10
C ASP A 155 3.50 -17.85 6.96
N THR A 156 3.83 -18.15 8.20
CA THR A 156 4.30 -17.17 9.22
C THR A 156 5.61 -16.47 8.87
N ASP A 157 6.35 -16.94 7.89
CA ASP A 157 7.55 -16.33 7.32
C ASP A 157 7.25 -15.21 6.30
N LYS A 158 5.99 -15.08 5.88
CA LYS A 158 5.52 -14.04 4.94
C LYS A 158 4.79 -12.93 5.68
N PRO A 159 4.92 -11.65 5.27
CA PRO A 159 4.14 -10.57 5.85
C PRO A 159 2.64 -10.71 5.51
N LEU A 160 1.79 -10.10 6.34
CA LEU A 160 0.38 -9.86 6.02
C LEU A 160 0.18 -8.41 5.58
N SER A 161 -0.79 -8.16 4.69
CA SER A 161 -1.26 -6.81 4.34
C SER A 161 -2.76 -6.74 4.60
N ILE A 162 -3.19 -5.90 5.54
CA ILE A 162 -4.57 -5.85 6.03
C ILE A 162 -5.06 -4.41 5.99
N HIS A 163 -6.18 -4.15 5.27
CA HIS A 163 -6.85 -2.85 5.33
C HIS A 163 -7.36 -2.62 6.75
N PHE A 164 -6.98 -1.49 7.32
CA PHE A 164 -7.16 -1.23 8.74
C PHE A 164 -7.47 0.24 9.01
N LEU A 165 -8.63 0.49 9.61
CA LEU A 165 -9.08 1.83 9.99
C LEU A 165 -9.06 2.84 8.83
N GLU A 166 -9.51 2.39 7.67
CA GLU A 166 -9.59 3.17 6.44
C GLU A 166 -10.65 4.27 6.52
N SER A 167 -11.73 4.00 7.29
CA SER A 167 -12.82 4.96 7.45
C SER A 167 -13.45 4.89 8.85
N PRO A 168 -14.19 5.94 9.27
CA PRO A 168 -14.98 5.93 10.50
C PRO A 168 -15.98 4.76 10.55
N ALA A 169 -16.49 4.33 9.39
CA ALA A 169 -17.47 3.26 9.27
C ALA A 169 -16.99 1.92 9.86
N GLU A 170 -15.68 1.67 9.89
CA GLU A 170 -15.13 0.47 10.51
C GLU A 170 -15.33 0.47 12.03
N LYS A 171 -15.00 1.58 12.72
CA LYS A 171 -15.22 1.70 14.16
C LYS A 171 -16.71 1.70 14.51
N GLU A 172 -17.52 2.32 13.67
CA GLU A 172 -18.98 2.34 13.83
C GLU A 172 -19.58 0.95 13.68
N LEU A 173 -19.11 0.16 12.71
CA LEU A 173 -19.53 -1.24 12.54
C LEU A 173 -19.33 -2.05 13.82
N TYR A 174 -18.18 -1.93 14.49
CA TYR A 174 -17.90 -2.62 15.76
C TYR A 174 -18.76 -2.12 16.94
N ARG A 175 -19.41 -0.95 16.78
CA ARG A 175 -20.39 -0.41 17.73
C ARG A 175 -21.84 -0.75 17.35
N GLY A 176 -22.04 -1.47 16.24
CA GLY A 176 -23.35 -1.82 15.71
C GLY A 176 -24.11 -0.65 15.10
N CYS A 177 -23.41 0.31 14.48
CA CYS A 177 -24.01 1.49 13.83
C CYS A 177 -23.19 1.92 12.60
N GLY A 178 -23.65 2.99 11.93
CA GLY A 178 -22.97 3.62 10.80
C GLY A 178 -23.27 2.99 9.45
N SER A 179 -22.74 3.64 8.38
CA SER A 179 -23.07 3.33 6.99
C SER A 179 -22.72 1.89 6.58
N LEU A 180 -21.62 1.36 7.05
CA LEU A 180 -21.19 0.00 6.76
C LEU A 180 -22.12 -1.02 7.45
N HIS A 181 -22.53 -0.76 8.70
CA HIS A 181 -23.48 -1.59 9.42
C HIS A 181 -24.86 -1.59 8.75
N GLU A 182 -25.33 -0.42 8.30
CA GLU A 182 -26.60 -0.27 7.58
C GLU A 182 -26.58 -1.03 6.25
N TRP A 183 -25.48 -0.89 5.48
CA TRP A 183 -25.29 -1.64 4.24
C TRP A 183 -25.31 -3.14 4.49
N TYR A 184 -24.53 -3.64 5.45
CA TYR A 184 -24.47 -5.06 5.78
C TYR A 184 -25.82 -5.61 6.22
N SER A 185 -26.56 -4.86 7.04
CA SER A 185 -27.91 -5.23 7.46
C SER A 185 -28.87 -5.31 6.27
N ARG A 186 -28.81 -4.34 5.34
CA ARG A 186 -29.66 -4.29 4.14
C ARG A 186 -29.42 -5.49 3.21
N VAL A 187 -28.15 -5.91 3.06
CA VAL A 187 -27.81 -7.05 2.20
C VAL A 187 -27.79 -8.39 2.93
N GLY A 188 -28.00 -8.41 4.24
CA GLY A 188 -28.07 -9.61 5.06
C GLY A 188 -26.69 -10.27 5.26
N PHE A 189 -25.64 -9.49 5.48
CA PHE A 189 -24.34 -10.01 5.89
C PHE A 189 -24.31 -10.27 7.39
N GLU A 190 -23.80 -11.45 7.78
CA GLU A 190 -23.57 -11.80 9.18
C GLU A 190 -22.11 -11.56 9.55
N CYS A 191 -21.90 -10.80 10.63
CA CYS A 191 -20.57 -10.43 11.12
C CYS A 191 -20.28 -11.18 12.43
N ASP A 192 -19.67 -12.35 12.34
CA ASP A 192 -19.34 -13.21 13.48
C ASP A 192 -18.17 -12.67 14.34
N PHE A 193 -17.60 -11.52 13.95
CA PHE A 193 -16.48 -10.86 14.60
C PHE A 193 -16.88 -9.65 15.47
N LEU A 194 -18.14 -9.25 15.52
CA LEU A 194 -18.59 -8.08 16.31
C LEU A 194 -18.55 -8.29 17.83
N HIS A 195 -18.10 -9.44 18.29
CA HIS A 195 -17.82 -9.67 19.71
C HIS A 195 -16.48 -9.06 20.17
N TYR A 196 -15.61 -8.63 19.25
CA TYR A 196 -14.44 -7.79 19.59
C TYR A 196 -14.90 -6.35 19.83
N ASN A 197 -14.27 -5.67 20.81
CA ASN A 197 -14.66 -4.30 21.17
C ASN A 197 -14.15 -3.25 20.17
N SER A 198 -13.17 -3.59 19.34
CA SER A 198 -12.60 -2.67 18.34
C SER A 198 -11.89 -3.41 17.20
N PRO A 199 -11.67 -2.72 16.06
CA PRO A 199 -10.78 -3.18 15.00
C PRO A 199 -9.40 -3.63 15.50
N ALA A 200 -8.74 -2.82 16.34
CA ALA A 200 -7.43 -3.13 16.88
C ALA A 200 -7.44 -4.38 17.78
N GLU A 201 -8.48 -4.57 18.58
CA GLU A 201 -8.62 -5.79 19.38
C GLU A 201 -8.70 -7.03 18.51
N ARG A 202 -9.44 -6.99 17.40
CA ARG A 202 -9.48 -8.11 16.46
C ARG A 202 -8.11 -8.42 15.89
N ILE A 203 -7.33 -7.43 15.49
CA ILE A 203 -5.96 -7.63 15.00
C ILE A 203 -5.13 -8.38 16.05
N VAL A 204 -5.02 -7.86 17.27
CA VAL A 204 -4.16 -8.45 18.30
C VAL A 204 -4.64 -9.79 18.83
N LYS A 205 -5.93 -10.12 18.67
CA LYS A 205 -6.48 -11.42 19.08
C LYS A 205 -6.39 -12.50 17.99
N CYS A 206 -6.21 -12.09 16.72
CA CYS A 206 -6.25 -13.03 15.60
C CYS A 206 -4.90 -13.17 14.88
N VAL A 207 -4.05 -12.15 14.88
CA VAL A 207 -2.74 -12.18 14.23
C VAL A 207 -1.68 -12.62 15.25
N PRO A 208 -0.86 -13.64 14.96
CA PRO A 208 0.26 -14.03 15.82
C PRO A 208 1.26 -12.89 16.04
N SER A 209 1.77 -12.75 17.25
CA SER A 209 2.64 -11.63 17.63
C SER A 209 4.02 -11.65 16.96
N ASP A 210 4.44 -12.78 16.47
CA ASP A 210 5.71 -13.03 15.77
C ASP A 210 5.59 -12.89 14.24
N ARG A 211 4.41 -12.55 13.74
CA ARG A 211 4.18 -12.30 12.32
C ARG A 211 4.27 -10.82 11.96
N SER A 212 5.05 -10.50 10.93
CA SER A 212 5.11 -9.15 10.36
C SER A 212 3.78 -8.77 9.70
N VAL A 213 3.33 -7.55 9.89
CA VAL A 213 2.06 -7.06 9.36
C VAL A 213 2.17 -5.64 8.81
N LEU A 214 1.59 -5.43 7.62
CA LEU A 214 1.31 -4.14 7.03
C LEU A 214 -0.14 -3.78 7.37
N LEU A 215 -0.35 -2.75 8.18
CA LEU A 215 -1.65 -2.18 8.47
C LEU A 215 -1.87 -0.99 7.53
N VAL A 216 -2.84 -1.10 6.63
CA VAL A 216 -3.02 -0.19 5.49
C VAL A 216 -4.10 0.84 5.77
N HIS A 217 -3.91 2.07 5.31
CA HIS A 217 -4.70 3.30 5.46
C HIS A 217 -4.53 4.01 6.80
N ASN A 218 -4.96 3.43 7.91
CA ASN A 218 -4.83 3.99 9.26
C ASN A 218 -5.50 5.35 9.49
N CYS A 219 -6.46 5.76 8.66
CA CYS A 219 -7.10 7.09 8.70
C CYS A 219 -7.70 7.42 10.05
N GLU A 220 -8.34 6.45 10.67
CA GLU A 220 -9.07 6.58 11.93
C GLU A 220 -8.29 6.05 13.14
N ILE A 221 -6.97 5.90 13.00
CA ILE A 221 -6.15 5.37 14.08
C ILE A 221 -6.11 6.33 15.29
N ALA A 222 -6.18 5.77 16.49
CA ALA A 222 -6.04 6.51 17.73
C ALA A 222 -4.84 6.00 18.55
N THR A 223 -4.40 6.81 19.51
CA THR A 223 -3.29 6.46 20.41
C THR A 223 -3.49 5.09 21.09
N GLY A 224 -4.73 4.76 21.47
CA GLY A 224 -5.06 3.46 22.07
C GLY A 224 -4.86 2.29 21.11
N ASP A 225 -5.22 2.47 19.82
CA ASP A 225 -5.04 1.45 18.79
C ASP A 225 -3.55 1.18 18.56
N ILE A 226 -2.73 2.25 18.42
CA ILE A 226 -1.27 2.13 18.24
C ILE A 226 -0.64 1.42 19.45
N THR A 227 -0.98 1.84 20.66
CA THR A 227 -0.44 1.23 21.88
C THR A 227 -0.80 -0.24 21.98
N MET A 228 -2.06 -0.61 21.67
CA MET A 228 -2.52 -2.01 21.69
C MET A 228 -1.74 -2.86 20.70
N VAL A 229 -1.57 -2.38 19.47
CA VAL A 229 -0.84 -3.07 18.40
C VAL A 229 0.63 -3.23 18.77
N LEU A 230 1.32 -2.14 19.14
CA LEU A 230 2.75 -2.18 19.48
C LEU A 230 3.07 -3.05 20.70
N ASN A 231 2.17 -3.14 21.70
CA ASN A 231 2.35 -4.00 22.84
C ASN A 231 2.15 -5.50 22.52
N HIS A 232 1.41 -5.80 21.47
CA HIS A 232 1.17 -7.20 21.07
C HIS A 232 2.28 -7.76 20.19
N PHE A 233 2.68 -7.01 19.14
CA PHE A 233 3.60 -7.52 18.15
C PHE A 233 5.06 -7.52 18.63
N LYS A 234 5.74 -8.65 18.42
CA LYS A 234 7.19 -8.81 18.56
C LYS A 234 7.88 -8.64 17.20
N ALA A 235 7.21 -9.09 16.14
CA ALA A 235 7.64 -8.84 14.76
C ALA A 235 7.36 -7.39 14.36
N PRO A 236 8.02 -6.86 13.31
CA PRO A 236 7.78 -5.52 12.83
C PRO A 236 6.32 -5.29 12.39
N VAL A 237 5.78 -4.13 12.77
CA VAL A 237 4.53 -3.58 12.25
C VAL A 237 4.87 -2.44 11.30
N TYR A 238 4.27 -2.46 10.11
CA TYR A 238 4.41 -1.42 9.10
C TYR A 238 3.08 -0.70 8.92
N TRP A 239 3.10 0.63 9.04
CA TRP A 239 1.94 1.49 8.89
C TRP A 239 1.95 2.06 7.48
N VAL A 240 1.15 1.47 6.59
CA VAL A 240 1.09 1.88 5.20
C VAL A 240 0.06 3.00 5.04
N LEU A 241 0.47 4.13 4.51
CA LEU A 241 -0.39 5.28 4.26
C LEU A 241 -0.63 5.41 2.75
N CYS A 242 -1.90 5.59 2.37
CA CYS A 242 -2.36 5.80 1.00
C CYS A 242 -3.13 7.14 0.92
N PRO A 243 -2.47 8.29 1.15
CA PRO A 243 -3.16 9.54 1.43
C PRO A 243 -4.05 10.02 0.28
N ARG A 244 -3.66 9.80 -0.97
CA ARG A 244 -4.47 10.19 -2.13
C ARG A 244 -5.71 9.34 -2.29
N SER A 245 -5.60 8.02 -2.07
CA SER A 245 -6.77 7.13 -2.06
C SER A 245 -7.77 7.55 -0.99
N ASN A 246 -7.30 7.82 0.22
CA ASN A 246 -8.15 8.27 1.33
C ASN A 246 -8.84 9.61 1.02
N SER A 247 -8.11 10.53 0.37
CA SER A 247 -8.66 11.81 -0.10
C SER A 247 -9.70 11.60 -1.22
N TYR A 248 -9.41 10.72 -2.18
CA TYR A 248 -10.32 10.40 -3.28
C TYR A 248 -11.65 9.83 -2.78
N ILE A 249 -11.60 8.84 -1.87
CA ILE A 249 -12.79 8.13 -1.38
C ILE A 249 -13.62 9.01 -0.45
N SER A 250 -12.99 9.74 0.48
CA SER A 250 -13.69 10.33 1.63
C SER A 250 -13.21 11.74 2.02
N HIS A 251 -12.37 12.38 1.21
CA HIS A 251 -11.75 13.67 1.51
C HIS A 251 -11.00 13.68 2.86
N ILE A 252 -10.41 12.53 3.24
CA ILE A 252 -9.65 12.40 4.48
C ILE A 252 -8.20 12.83 4.24
N GLU A 253 -7.71 13.73 5.07
CA GLU A 253 -6.30 14.13 5.09
C GLU A 253 -5.45 13.12 5.89
N PRO A 254 -4.12 13.02 5.63
CA PRO A 254 -3.24 12.03 6.25
C PRO A 254 -2.88 12.35 7.72
N ARG A 255 -3.86 12.55 8.59
CA ARG A 255 -3.68 12.92 10.00
C ARG A 255 -3.02 11.83 10.84
N ALA A 256 -3.11 10.57 10.41
CA ALA A 256 -2.47 9.44 11.09
C ALA A 256 -0.96 9.64 11.29
N VAL A 257 -0.30 10.30 10.34
CA VAL A 257 1.14 10.56 10.38
C VAL A 257 1.58 11.31 11.63
N GLU A 258 0.82 12.31 12.08
CA GLU A 258 1.15 13.08 13.29
C GLU A 258 1.12 12.20 14.54
N LEU A 259 0.14 11.30 14.64
CA LEU A 259 0.04 10.36 15.75
C LEU A 259 1.17 9.35 15.72
N LEU A 260 1.44 8.74 14.55
CA LEU A 260 2.48 7.73 14.36
C LEU A 260 3.87 8.30 14.69
N ARG A 261 4.20 9.50 14.20
CA ARG A 261 5.51 10.13 14.44
C ARG A 261 5.76 10.52 15.92
N ARG A 262 4.71 10.61 16.75
CA ARG A 262 4.86 10.88 18.20
C ARG A 262 5.35 9.67 18.98
N TYR A 263 5.21 8.47 18.43
CA TYR A 263 5.75 7.27 19.04
C TYR A 263 7.23 7.17 18.69
N ASP A 264 8.08 7.45 19.68
CA ASP A 264 9.52 7.33 19.57
C ASP A 264 9.89 5.84 19.53
N ARG A 265 10.56 5.40 18.47
CA ARG A 265 11.10 4.06 18.19
C ARG A 265 10.12 3.04 17.58
N ASN A 266 10.59 2.42 16.52
CA ASN A 266 9.99 1.30 15.79
C ASN A 266 8.66 1.61 15.06
N ILE A 267 8.36 2.85 14.76
CA ILE A 267 7.29 3.19 13.84
C ILE A 267 7.84 3.12 12.42
N ASN A 268 7.41 2.10 11.68
CA ASN A 268 7.79 1.91 10.29
C ASN A 268 6.64 2.41 9.40
N ILE A 269 6.67 3.68 9.01
CA ILE A 269 5.73 4.23 8.03
C ILE A 269 6.18 3.82 6.64
N CYS A 270 5.24 3.37 5.81
CA CYS A 270 5.42 3.06 4.40
C CYS A 270 4.39 3.82 3.57
N ILE A 271 4.63 3.95 2.28
CA ILE A 271 3.71 4.58 1.33
C ILE A 271 3.14 3.52 0.39
N GLY A 272 1.83 3.58 0.17
CA GLY A 272 1.10 2.84 -0.83
C GLY A 272 0.27 3.78 -1.70
N THR A 273 -0.08 3.36 -2.89
CA THR A 273 -0.93 4.14 -3.82
C THR A 273 -2.37 3.67 -3.85
N ASP A 274 -2.63 2.48 -3.30
CA ASP A 274 -3.90 1.79 -3.49
C ASP A 274 -4.20 1.56 -4.99
N SER A 275 -5.43 1.70 -5.45
CA SER A 275 -5.87 1.41 -6.81
C SER A 275 -6.15 2.66 -7.64
N LEU A 276 -6.17 2.52 -8.98
CA LEU A 276 -6.73 3.55 -9.87
C LEU A 276 -8.27 3.65 -9.80
N ALA A 277 -8.93 2.78 -9.07
CA ALA A 277 -10.35 2.94 -8.72
C ALA A 277 -10.57 4.02 -7.65
N SER A 278 -9.54 4.30 -6.85
CA SER A 278 -9.55 5.23 -5.70
C SER A 278 -8.44 6.28 -5.78
N ASN A 279 -7.78 6.45 -6.92
CA ASN A 279 -6.65 7.38 -7.05
C ASN A 279 -6.54 7.90 -8.49
N TRP A 280 -6.03 9.11 -8.64
CA TRP A 280 -5.79 9.72 -9.97
C TRP A 280 -4.55 9.16 -10.67
N SER A 281 -3.59 8.62 -9.92
CA SER A 281 -2.36 7.98 -10.44
C SER A 281 -1.76 7.03 -9.41
N LEU A 282 -0.86 6.12 -9.85
CA LEU A 282 -0.05 5.28 -8.96
C LEU A 282 1.35 5.89 -8.74
N SER A 283 1.43 7.22 -8.72
CA SER A 283 2.69 7.95 -8.56
C SER A 283 3.09 8.08 -7.10
N MET A 284 4.25 7.55 -6.74
CA MET A 284 4.80 7.66 -5.39
C MET A 284 5.08 9.12 -5.00
N VAL A 285 5.57 9.95 -5.92
CA VAL A 285 5.82 11.37 -5.63
C VAL A 285 4.53 12.13 -5.36
N GLU A 286 3.44 11.81 -6.07
CA GLU A 286 2.14 12.44 -5.81
C GLU A 286 1.59 12.07 -4.42
N GLU A 287 1.81 10.83 -3.95
CA GLU A 287 1.51 10.46 -2.56
C GLU A 287 2.33 11.28 -1.57
N LEU A 288 3.64 11.41 -1.81
CA LEU A 288 4.54 12.15 -0.92
C LEU A 288 4.20 13.63 -0.81
N LYS A 289 3.64 14.25 -1.86
CA LYS A 289 3.19 15.65 -1.84
C LYS A 289 2.05 15.92 -0.85
N MET A 290 1.33 14.89 -0.41
CA MET A 290 0.28 15.04 0.58
C MET A 290 0.81 15.36 1.99
N PHE A 291 2.12 15.26 2.22
CA PHE A 291 2.78 15.46 3.51
C PHE A 291 3.59 16.77 3.51
N HIS A 292 2.95 17.88 3.89
CA HIS A 292 3.53 19.21 3.73
C HIS A 292 4.68 19.54 4.70
N ASP A 293 4.66 19.02 5.93
CA ASP A 293 5.58 19.40 7.02
C ASP A 293 6.56 18.28 7.39
N ILE A 294 6.78 17.33 6.48
CA ILE A 294 7.70 16.20 6.69
C ILE A 294 8.97 16.43 5.87
N PRO A 295 10.18 16.30 6.47
CA PRO A 295 11.42 16.39 5.74
C PRO A 295 11.49 15.38 4.58
N LEU A 296 11.94 15.83 3.39
CA LEU A 296 12.00 14.97 2.21
C LEU A 296 12.82 13.70 2.45
N ALA A 297 13.92 13.79 3.20
CA ALA A 297 14.72 12.62 3.55
C ALA A 297 13.93 11.55 4.32
N GLU A 298 13.00 11.95 5.19
CA GLU A 298 12.10 11.03 5.90
C GLU A 298 11.05 10.46 4.95
N LEU A 299 10.45 11.28 4.10
CA LEU A 299 9.49 10.84 3.07
C LEU A 299 10.10 9.81 2.12
N LEU A 300 11.34 10.03 1.69
CA LEU A 300 12.06 9.08 0.84
C LEU A 300 12.32 7.74 1.54
N GLN A 301 12.62 7.73 2.84
CA GLN A 301 12.74 6.49 3.60
C GLN A 301 11.41 5.70 3.60
N TRP A 302 10.27 6.39 3.75
CA TRP A 302 8.96 5.74 3.73
C TRP A 302 8.63 5.12 2.38
N ALA A 303 9.03 5.79 1.29
CA ALA A 303 8.77 5.37 -0.08
C ALA A 303 9.83 4.42 -0.66
N THR A 304 10.88 4.09 0.08
CA THR A 304 11.98 3.23 -0.38
C THR A 304 12.29 2.13 0.62
N ILE A 305 13.25 2.34 1.54
CA ILE A 305 13.77 1.30 2.43
C ILE A 305 12.73 0.73 3.40
N ASN A 306 11.78 1.55 3.87
CA ASN A 306 10.75 1.04 4.77
C ASN A 306 9.79 0.08 4.05
N GLY A 307 9.39 0.42 2.81
CA GLY A 307 8.62 -0.47 1.95
C GLY A 307 9.37 -1.76 1.63
N ALA A 308 10.68 -1.67 1.33
CA ALA A 308 11.51 -2.84 1.08
C ALA A 308 11.56 -3.78 2.30
N LYS A 309 11.74 -3.23 3.50
CA LYS A 309 11.68 -4.00 4.76
C LYS A 309 10.29 -4.61 4.99
N ALA A 310 9.22 -3.87 4.69
CA ALA A 310 7.86 -4.36 4.84
C ALA A 310 7.57 -5.58 3.95
N LEU A 311 8.15 -5.62 2.76
CA LEU A 311 8.03 -6.75 1.83
C LEU A 311 9.09 -7.82 2.03
N GLY A 312 10.07 -7.63 2.95
CA GLY A 312 11.16 -8.57 3.21
C GLY A 312 12.16 -8.69 2.06
N ILE A 313 12.43 -7.58 1.36
CA ILE A 313 13.31 -7.51 0.18
C ILE A 313 14.39 -6.44 0.30
N ASP A 314 14.64 -5.96 1.50
CA ASP A 314 15.61 -4.89 1.78
C ASP A 314 17.07 -5.32 1.59
N ASP A 315 17.32 -6.61 1.41
CA ASP A 315 18.60 -7.15 0.92
C ASP A 315 18.88 -6.79 -0.55
N LYS A 316 17.82 -6.47 -1.34
CA LYS A 316 17.92 -6.21 -2.78
C LYS A 316 17.46 -4.81 -3.19
N TYR A 317 16.53 -4.21 -2.46
CA TYR A 317 15.85 -2.96 -2.83
C TYR A 317 15.88 -1.93 -1.70
N GLY A 318 15.48 -0.70 -2.02
CA GLY A 318 15.22 0.38 -1.08
C GLY A 318 16.41 1.29 -0.74
N THR A 319 17.62 0.94 -1.15
CA THR A 319 18.83 1.79 -1.00
C THR A 319 19.74 1.66 -2.22
N ILE A 320 20.58 2.68 -2.47
CA ILE A 320 21.62 2.65 -3.50
C ILE A 320 22.90 2.14 -2.84
N GLU A 321 23.14 0.84 -2.94
CA GLU A 321 24.31 0.16 -2.37
C GLU A 321 24.83 -0.89 -3.33
N ASP A 322 26.13 -1.21 -3.24
CA ASP A 322 26.75 -2.25 -4.06
C ASP A 322 26.06 -3.61 -3.85
N GLY A 323 25.73 -4.26 -4.94
CA GLY A 323 25.07 -5.58 -4.94
C GLY A 323 23.55 -5.56 -4.82
N LYS A 324 22.93 -4.38 -4.64
CA LYS A 324 21.46 -4.25 -4.69
C LYS A 324 20.95 -4.06 -6.13
N HIS A 325 19.67 -4.38 -6.30
CA HIS A 325 18.95 -4.25 -7.57
C HIS A 325 18.18 -2.92 -7.69
N SER A 326 18.26 -2.06 -6.67
CA SER A 326 17.58 -0.77 -6.71
C SER A 326 18.00 0.04 -7.92
N GLY A 327 17.03 0.52 -8.67
CA GLY A 327 17.22 1.55 -9.68
C GLY A 327 17.57 2.90 -9.05
N VAL A 328 17.82 3.88 -9.90
CA VAL A 328 18.04 5.27 -9.51
C VAL A 328 16.94 6.13 -10.08
N VAL A 329 16.32 6.92 -9.23
CA VAL A 329 15.23 7.85 -9.58
C VAL A 329 15.71 9.27 -9.40
N ASN A 330 15.43 10.11 -10.40
CA ASN A 330 15.62 11.56 -10.30
C ASN A 330 14.26 12.23 -10.01
N ILE A 331 14.19 12.97 -8.91
CA ILE A 331 13.04 13.80 -8.57
C ILE A 331 13.38 15.24 -8.96
N THR A 332 12.75 15.74 -10.01
CA THR A 332 12.87 17.12 -10.50
C THR A 332 11.85 18.06 -9.87
N GLY A 333 11.97 19.37 -10.05
CA GLY A 333 11.01 20.35 -9.53
C GLY A 333 10.95 20.44 -8.01
N VAL A 334 12.02 20.02 -7.33
CA VAL A 334 12.16 20.11 -5.87
C VAL A 334 12.68 21.50 -5.51
N ASN A 335 12.19 22.06 -4.39
CA ASN A 335 12.82 23.23 -3.80
C ASN A 335 14.11 22.81 -3.11
N LEU A 336 15.26 23.16 -3.69
CA LEU A 336 16.58 22.77 -3.19
C LEU A 336 17.08 23.64 -2.01
N GLU A 337 16.43 24.76 -1.70
CA GLU A 337 16.79 25.61 -0.55
C GLU A 337 16.37 24.97 0.78
N ASN A 338 15.20 24.34 0.80
CA ASN A 338 14.63 23.71 1.98
C ASN A 338 14.36 22.19 1.83
N PHE A 339 14.76 21.60 0.71
CA PHE A 339 14.55 20.19 0.39
C PHE A 339 13.11 19.73 0.55
N THR A 340 12.17 20.44 -0.09
CA THR A 340 10.75 20.08 -0.08
C THR A 340 10.23 19.82 -1.49
N LEU A 341 9.24 18.95 -1.59
CA LEU A 341 8.49 18.74 -2.82
C LEU A 341 7.64 19.97 -3.14
N THR A 342 7.43 20.22 -4.42
CA THR A 342 6.54 21.27 -4.93
C THR A 342 5.42 20.63 -5.76
N PRO A 343 4.37 21.36 -6.13
CA PRO A 343 3.37 20.85 -7.08
C PRO A 343 3.95 20.39 -8.41
N GLN A 344 5.13 20.93 -8.81
CA GLN A 344 5.82 20.61 -10.06
C GLN A 344 6.79 19.43 -9.92
N SER A 345 7.02 18.93 -8.72
CA SER A 345 7.90 17.79 -8.51
C SER A 345 7.42 16.55 -9.26
N LYS A 346 8.34 15.88 -9.95
CA LYS A 346 8.08 14.66 -10.72
C LYS A 346 9.24 13.70 -10.58
N ALA A 347 8.93 12.42 -10.58
CA ALA A 347 9.94 11.37 -10.59
C ALA A 347 10.14 10.82 -12.01
N GLN A 348 11.36 10.43 -12.29
CA GLN A 348 11.73 9.72 -13.51
C GLN A 348 12.82 8.72 -13.19
N ARG A 349 12.68 7.50 -13.68
CA ARG A 349 13.73 6.49 -13.63
C ARG A 349 14.93 6.95 -14.46
N VAL A 350 16.14 6.80 -13.86
CA VAL A 350 17.43 7.07 -14.51
C VAL A 350 18.13 5.74 -14.84
N LEU A 351 18.10 4.80 -13.91
CA LEU A 351 18.66 3.45 -14.05
C LEU A 351 17.64 2.40 -13.57
#